data_7e0358cb176aea863dbab2867fed6d9a
#
_entry.id   7e0358cb176aea863dbab2867fed6d9a
#
_cell.length_a   1.000
_cell.length_b   1.000
_cell.length_c   1.000
_cell.angle_alpha   90.00
_cell.angle_beta   90.00
_cell.angle_gamma   90.00
#
_symmetry.space_group_name_H-M   'P 1'
#
loop_
_entity.id
_entity.type
_entity.pdbx_description
1 polymer ?
#
loop_
_entity_poly.entity_id
_entity_poly.type
_entity_poly.pdbx_seq_one_letter_code
_entity_poly.pdbx_strand_id
1 'polypeptide(L)'
;MAGAWKLANLWGIIENDWLWRQPCTMYIAPVTLIYLGALVMINSYRRDPDQWLRRPLPIGEDGKRICCSVHYGGDEYVYRGEAFHGARLDAFCGGIRMDLREAVITEDEEIDIHTFCGGIELFVPTHVNVEVKSRSFMGGVGNHATRNADPKTPTLHIVASNFFGGVDIKN
;
A
#
# COMPACT_ATOMS: atom_id res chain seq x y z
N MET A 1 -0.53 -28.18 16.61
CA MET A 1 0.41 -27.45 17.46
C MET A 1 1.30 -28.33 18.36
N ALA A 2 1.02 -29.59 18.53
CA ALA A 2 1.86 -30.50 19.35
C ALA A 2 3.19 -30.93 18.71
N GLY A 3 3.35 -30.78 17.39
CA GLY A 3 4.55 -31.22 16.66
C GLY A 3 5.77 -30.29 16.82
N ALA A 4 5.55 -28.97 16.85
CA ALA A 4 6.64 -28.01 17.01
C ALA A 4 7.28 -28.05 18.40
N TRP A 5 6.50 -28.35 19.43
CA TRP A 5 6.96 -28.53 20.81
C TRP A 5 7.87 -29.77 20.96
N LYS A 6 7.53 -30.87 20.27
CA LYS A 6 8.36 -32.09 20.28
C LYS A 6 9.71 -31.88 19.57
N LEU A 7 9.74 -31.12 18.49
CA LEU A 7 10.97 -30.81 17.76
C LEU A 7 11.89 -29.90 18.55
N ALA A 8 11.37 -28.93 19.29
CA ALA A 8 12.15 -28.04 20.15
C ALA A 8 12.79 -28.79 21.34
N ASN A 9 12.11 -29.82 21.90
CA ASN A 9 12.67 -30.69 22.94
C ASN A 9 13.75 -31.63 22.40
N LEU A 10 13.66 -32.08 21.14
CA LEU A 10 14.67 -32.95 20.53
C LEU A 10 16.01 -32.25 20.26
N TRP A 11 16.02 -30.91 20.16
CA TRP A 11 17.23 -30.13 19.92
C TRP A 11 17.89 -29.58 21.19
N GLY A 12 17.42 -29.97 22.39
CA GLY A 12 18.02 -29.56 23.66
C GLY A 12 18.00 -28.04 23.93
N ILE A 13 17.19 -27.28 23.15
CA ILE A 13 17.14 -25.83 23.25
C ILE A 13 16.24 -25.36 24.40
N ILE A 14 15.37 -26.25 24.92
CA ILE A 14 14.38 -25.95 25.97
C ILE A 14 14.54 -26.90 27.16
N GLU A 15 15.75 -27.10 27.65
CA GLU A 15 15.95 -27.87 28.88
C GLU A 15 15.95 -26.99 30.14
N ASN A 16 15.63 -25.72 30.05
CA ASN A 16 15.55 -24.84 31.22
C ASN A 16 14.09 -24.50 31.54
N ASP A 17 13.39 -25.44 32.16
CA ASP A 17 12.08 -25.24 32.80
C ASP A 17 12.05 -24.10 33.81
N TRP A 18 13.21 -23.62 34.29
CA TRP A 18 13.30 -22.51 35.21
C TRP A 18 12.98 -21.15 34.55
N LEU A 19 13.23 -20.99 33.24
CA LEU A 19 12.91 -19.76 32.51
C LEU A 19 11.39 -19.49 32.44
N TRP A 20 10.61 -20.55 32.35
CA TRP A 20 9.13 -20.46 32.28
C TRP A 20 8.46 -20.38 33.66
N ARG A 21 9.21 -20.68 34.72
CA ARG A 21 8.73 -20.61 36.11
C ARG A 21 8.80 -19.21 36.71
N GLN A 22 9.49 -18.27 36.06
CA GLN A 22 9.54 -16.89 36.50
C GLN A 22 8.35 -16.10 35.93
N PRO A 23 7.47 -15.52 36.77
CA PRO A 23 6.36 -14.72 36.30
C PRO A 23 6.80 -13.53 35.44
N CYS A 24 8.03 -13.07 35.60
CA CYS A 24 8.61 -11.95 34.85
C CYS A 24 8.82 -12.26 33.36
N THR A 25 9.22 -13.49 32.99
CA THR A 25 9.47 -13.85 31.59
C THR A 25 8.18 -13.93 30.76
N MET A 26 7.07 -14.26 31.39
CA MET A 26 5.76 -14.33 30.76
C MET A 26 5.26 -12.95 30.30
N TYR A 27 5.72 -11.87 30.95
CA TYR A 27 5.35 -10.49 30.61
C TYR A 27 6.36 -9.79 29.72
N ILE A 28 7.61 -10.25 29.64
CA ILE A 28 8.65 -9.62 28.83
C ILE A 28 8.29 -9.66 27.34
N ALA A 29 7.83 -10.79 26.82
CA ALA A 29 7.48 -10.93 25.42
C ALA A 29 6.34 -9.99 24.99
N PRO A 30 5.18 -9.94 25.66
CA PRO A 30 4.13 -9.00 25.30
C PRO A 30 4.52 -7.53 25.52
N VAL A 31 5.30 -7.21 26.56
CA VAL A 31 5.76 -5.84 26.82
C VAL A 31 6.74 -5.36 25.74
N THR A 32 7.67 -6.21 25.31
CA THR A 32 8.60 -5.88 24.21
C THR A 32 7.85 -5.72 22.88
N LEU A 33 6.83 -6.53 22.64
CA LEU A 33 6.00 -6.42 21.44
C LEU A 33 5.19 -5.10 21.43
N ILE A 34 4.61 -4.74 22.56
CA ILE A 34 3.90 -3.45 22.75
C ILE A 34 4.86 -2.28 22.57
N TYR A 35 6.07 -2.37 23.15
CA TYR A 35 7.08 -1.32 23.03
C TYR A 35 7.55 -1.14 21.59
N LEU A 36 7.84 -2.23 20.87
CA LEU A 36 8.17 -2.21 19.44
C LEU A 36 7.03 -1.64 18.61
N GLY A 37 5.78 -2.03 18.88
CA GLY A 37 4.61 -1.48 18.22
C GLY A 37 4.45 0.02 18.46
N ALA A 38 4.65 0.46 19.69
CA ALA A 38 4.61 1.89 20.04
C ALA A 38 5.74 2.68 19.36
N LEU A 39 6.96 2.13 19.29
CA LEU A 39 8.07 2.76 18.56
C LEU A 39 7.78 2.93 17.07
N VAL A 40 7.23 1.89 16.43
CA VAL A 40 6.83 1.95 15.01
C VAL A 40 5.75 3.00 14.82
N MET A 41 4.76 3.05 15.71
CA MET A 41 3.66 4.01 15.65
C MET A 41 4.15 5.46 15.85
N ILE A 42 5.01 5.71 16.84
CA ILE A 42 5.60 7.03 17.09
C ILE A 42 6.48 7.47 15.92
N ASN A 43 7.27 6.55 15.35
CA ASN A 43 8.12 6.87 14.21
C ASN A 43 7.30 7.14 12.93
N SER A 44 6.17 6.47 12.77
CA SER A 44 5.22 6.75 11.69
C SER A 44 4.51 8.10 11.86
N TYR A 45 4.15 8.45 13.11
CA TYR A 45 3.47 9.73 13.42
C TYR A 45 4.40 10.94 13.37
N ARG A 46 5.71 10.75 13.57
CA ARG A 46 6.73 11.83 13.50
C ARG A 46 7.12 12.23 12.07
N ARG A 47 6.64 11.54 11.06
CA ARG A 47 6.82 11.98 9.68
C ARG A 47 5.99 13.24 9.46
N ASP A 48 6.67 14.38 9.27
CA ASP A 48 6.05 15.67 9.01
C ASP A 48 5.13 15.59 7.79
N PRO A 49 3.84 16.00 7.92
CA PRO A 49 2.91 15.99 6.80
C PRO A 49 3.38 16.87 5.64
N ASP A 50 4.20 17.91 5.91
CA ASP A 50 4.71 18.80 4.88
C ASP A 50 5.84 18.23 4.01
N GLN A 51 6.46 17.11 4.42
CA GLN A 51 7.45 16.41 3.59
C GLN A 51 6.81 15.71 2.39
N TRP A 52 5.53 15.38 2.48
CA TRP A 52 4.79 14.67 1.43
C TRP A 52 4.63 15.51 0.16
N LEU A 53 4.42 16.82 0.32
CA LEU A 53 4.23 17.76 -0.79
C LEU A 53 5.52 18.06 -1.57
N ARG A 54 6.69 17.62 -1.11
CA ARG A 54 8.01 17.93 -1.68
C ARG A 54 8.78 16.73 -2.20
N ARG A 55 8.25 15.52 -2.12
CA ARG A 55 8.94 14.37 -2.70
C ARG A 55 8.84 14.44 -4.23
N PRO A 56 9.98 14.42 -4.95
CA PRO A 56 9.95 14.22 -6.37
C PRO A 56 9.26 12.88 -6.64
N LEU A 57 8.37 12.87 -7.63
CA LEU A 57 7.68 11.65 -8.05
C LEU A 57 8.75 10.62 -8.47
N PRO A 58 8.73 9.41 -7.92
CA PRO A 58 9.69 8.38 -8.30
C PRO A 58 9.40 7.94 -9.73
N ILE A 59 10.26 8.35 -10.66
CA ILE A 59 10.18 7.97 -12.07
C ILE A 59 10.77 6.57 -12.21
N GLY A 60 10.06 5.66 -12.91
CA GLY A 60 10.53 4.31 -13.17
C GLY A 60 11.73 4.27 -14.12
N GLU A 61 12.29 3.07 -14.31
CA GLU A 61 13.44 2.84 -15.19
C GLU A 61 13.18 3.27 -16.63
N ASP A 62 11.91 3.29 -17.07
CA ASP A 62 11.49 3.74 -18.41
C ASP A 62 11.53 5.27 -18.57
N GLY A 63 11.84 6.02 -17.51
CA GLY A 63 11.90 7.49 -17.53
C GLY A 63 10.56 8.21 -17.74
N LYS A 64 9.44 7.47 -17.82
CA LYS A 64 8.10 7.99 -18.10
C LYS A 64 7.08 7.57 -17.05
N ARG A 65 7.07 6.29 -16.62
CA ARG A 65 6.11 5.76 -15.65
C ARG A 65 6.50 6.11 -14.22
N ILE A 66 5.52 6.37 -13.38
CA ILE A 66 5.71 6.61 -11.95
C ILE A 66 5.72 5.27 -11.23
N CYS A 67 6.73 5.01 -10.40
CA CYS A 67 6.82 3.79 -9.59
C CYS A 67 6.81 4.14 -8.10
N CYS A 68 5.68 3.95 -7.43
CA CYS A 68 5.54 4.18 -5.99
C CYS A 68 5.49 2.85 -5.25
N SER A 69 6.36 2.65 -4.26
CA SER A 69 6.35 1.46 -3.42
C SER A 69 6.35 1.82 -1.95
N VAL A 70 5.40 1.26 -1.19
CA VAL A 70 5.28 1.43 0.26
C VAL A 70 5.28 0.08 0.93
N HIS A 71 6.27 -0.16 1.79
CA HIS A 71 6.36 -1.41 2.54
C HIS A 71 5.60 -1.34 3.87
N TYR A 72 5.77 -0.24 4.62
CA TYR A 72 5.10 0.00 5.90
C TYR A 72 4.73 1.47 6.04
N GLY A 73 3.52 1.75 6.49
CA GLY A 73 3.02 3.11 6.70
C GLY A 73 2.15 3.60 5.54
N GLY A 74 2.15 4.90 5.29
CA GLY A 74 1.36 5.50 4.21
C GLY A 74 2.16 6.55 3.47
N ASP A 75 1.95 6.67 2.17
CA ASP A 75 2.52 7.71 1.34
C ASP A 75 1.42 8.40 0.52
N GLU A 76 1.54 9.72 0.36
CA GLU A 76 0.65 10.53 -0.45
C GLU A 76 1.44 11.19 -1.59
N TYR A 77 0.93 11.03 -2.80
CA TYR A 77 1.52 11.59 -4.01
C TYR A 77 0.50 12.46 -4.71
N VAL A 78 0.87 13.71 -4.98
CA VAL A 78 0.03 14.66 -5.71
C VAL A 78 0.71 14.99 -7.03
N TYR A 79 0.01 14.76 -8.12
CA TYR A 79 0.48 15.01 -9.47
C TYR A 79 -0.16 16.27 -10.03
N ARG A 80 0.65 17.26 -10.41
CA ARG A 80 0.14 18.59 -10.82
C ARG A 80 0.70 19.01 -12.17
N GLY A 81 -0.21 19.20 -13.12
CA GLY A 81 0.08 19.95 -14.35
C GLY A 81 1.04 19.32 -15.34
N GLU A 82 1.53 18.11 -15.10
CA GLU A 82 2.43 17.39 -16.00
C GLU A 82 1.69 16.32 -16.80
N ALA A 83 2.26 15.90 -17.94
CA ALA A 83 1.72 14.80 -18.74
C ALA A 83 1.91 13.48 -17.97
N PHE A 84 0.82 12.75 -17.73
CA PHE A 84 0.84 11.47 -17.05
C PHE A 84 1.05 10.34 -18.05
N HIS A 85 2.01 9.46 -17.79
CA HIS A 85 2.36 8.32 -18.65
C HIS A 85 2.30 6.98 -17.92
N GLY A 86 1.28 6.82 -17.09
CA GLY A 86 1.06 5.61 -16.32
C GLY A 86 1.80 5.56 -14.99
N ALA A 87 1.36 4.62 -14.14
CA ALA A 87 1.96 4.43 -12.81
C ALA A 87 1.98 2.96 -12.41
N ARG A 88 2.91 2.62 -11.51
CA ARG A 88 2.92 1.37 -10.78
C ARG A 88 2.92 1.65 -9.28
N LEU A 89 1.96 1.08 -8.57
CA LEU A 89 1.72 1.29 -7.16
C LEU A 89 1.82 -0.04 -6.41
N ASP A 90 2.87 -0.20 -5.62
CA ASP A 90 3.11 -1.41 -4.83
C ASP A 90 2.95 -1.09 -3.34
N ALA A 91 1.93 -1.63 -2.66
CA ALA A 91 1.71 -1.47 -1.23
C ALA A 91 1.78 -2.83 -0.51
N PHE A 92 2.79 -3.03 0.36
CA PHE A 92 2.92 -4.30 1.09
C PHE A 92 2.09 -4.31 2.38
N CYS A 93 2.44 -3.48 3.37
CA CYS A 93 1.67 -3.30 4.62
C CYS A 93 1.48 -1.82 4.88
N GLY A 94 0.65 -1.18 4.06
CA GLY A 94 0.49 0.25 4.14
C GLY A 94 -0.55 0.79 3.18
N GLY A 95 -0.58 2.12 3.03
CA GLY A 95 -1.50 2.81 2.13
C GLY A 95 -0.78 3.75 1.18
N ILE A 96 -1.33 3.88 -0.02
CA ILE A 96 -0.92 4.89 -0.99
C ILE A 96 -2.14 5.74 -1.32
N ARG A 97 -1.98 7.05 -1.20
CA ARG A 97 -2.94 8.02 -1.74
C ARG A 97 -2.29 8.71 -2.93
N MET A 98 -2.91 8.57 -4.11
CA MET A 98 -2.45 9.23 -5.32
C MET A 98 -3.53 10.16 -5.87
N ASP A 99 -3.19 11.43 -5.99
CA ASP A 99 -4.07 12.46 -6.53
C ASP A 99 -3.61 12.85 -7.94
N LEU A 100 -4.41 12.44 -8.93
CA LEU A 100 -4.19 12.74 -10.36
C LEU A 100 -5.21 13.76 -10.89
N ARG A 101 -6.00 14.42 -10.05
CA ARG A 101 -7.07 15.32 -10.51
C ARG A 101 -6.57 16.47 -11.38
N GLU A 102 -5.35 16.92 -11.17
CA GLU A 102 -4.69 17.98 -11.94
C GLU A 102 -3.73 17.41 -13.01
N ALA A 103 -3.66 16.09 -13.21
CA ALA A 103 -2.81 15.47 -14.21
C ALA A 103 -3.37 15.68 -15.63
N VAL A 104 -2.48 15.88 -16.58
CA VAL A 104 -2.83 15.98 -17.99
C VAL A 104 -2.74 14.59 -18.61
N ILE A 105 -3.90 13.98 -18.90
CA ILE A 105 -4.02 12.67 -19.53
C ILE A 105 -4.63 12.89 -20.90
N THR A 106 -3.83 12.69 -21.96
CA THR A 106 -4.22 12.95 -23.36
C THR A 106 -4.40 11.67 -24.16
N GLU A 107 -3.80 10.58 -23.70
CA GLU A 107 -3.83 9.27 -24.35
C GLU A 107 -4.31 8.21 -23.36
N ASP A 108 -4.59 7.01 -23.86
CA ASP A 108 -4.94 5.89 -23.00
C ASP A 108 -3.70 5.45 -22.19
N GLU A 109 -3.84 5.41 -20.89
CA GLU A 109 -2.73 5.12 -19.96
C GLU A 109 -3.09 3.98 -19.02
N GLU A 110 -2.07 3.34 -18.44
CA GLU A 110 -2.23 2.18 -17.57
C GLU A 110 -1.67 2.44 -16.18
N ILE A 111 -2.41 1.99 -15.15
CA ILE A 111 -1.97 1.97 -13.76
C ILE A 111 -1.99 0.54 -13.24
N ASP A 112 -0.81 0.03 -12.90
CA ASP A 112 -0.64 -1.26 -12.23
C ASP A 112 -0.67 -1.09 -10.71
N ILE A 113 -1.55 -1.81 -10.04
CA ILE A 113 -1.74 -1.74 -8.59
C ILE A 113 -1.52 -3.12 -7.97
N HIS A 114 -0.58 -3.22 -7.03
CA HIS A 114 -0.33 -4.42 -6.25
C HIS A 114 -0.44 -4.11 -4.76
N THR A 115 -1.38 -4.76 -4.08
CA THR A 115 -1.59 -4.59 -2.64
C THR A 115 -1.53 -5.93 -1.93
N PHE A 116 -0.67 -6.07 -0.92
CA PHE A 116 -0.64 -7.28 -0.09
C PHE A 116 -1.51 -7.11 1.15
N CYS A 117 -1.19 -6.17 2.05
CA CYS A 117 -1.98 -5.83 3.23
C CYS A 117 -2.10 -4.32 3.34
N GLY A 118 -3.17 -3.73 2.81
CA GLY A 118 -3.31 -2.29 2.86
C GLY A 118 -4.37 -1.75 1.92
N GLY A 119 -4.29 -0.46 1.62
CA GLY A 119 -5.25 0.21 0.75
C GLY A 119 -4.62 1.24 -0.17
N ILE A 120 -5.24 1.44 -1.32
CA ILE A 120 -4.84 2.49 -2.25
C ILE A 120 -6.05 3.36 -2.53
N GLU A 121 -5.91 4.66 -2.31
CA GLU A 121 -6.88 5.66 -2.75
C GLU A 121 -6.34 6.39 -3.97
N LEU A 122 -7.09 6.35 -5.06
CA LEU A 122 -6.74 6.98 -6.31
C LEU A 122 -7.78 8.03 -6.67
N PHE A 123 -7.35 9.27 -6.77
CA PHE A 123 -8.19 10.37 -7.26
C PHE A 123 -7.88 10.63 -8.74
N VAL A 124 -8.87 10.48 -9.59
CA VAL A 124 -8.72 10.61 -11.05
C VAL A 124 -9.40 11.87 -11.57
N PRO A 125 -8.91 12.46 -12.68
CA PRO A 125 -9.57 13.58 -13.30
C PRO A 125 -10.98 13.22 -13.80
N THR A 126 -11.89 14.19 -13.80
CA THR A 126 -13.26 14.01 -14.29
C THR A 126 -13.35 13.91 -15.83
N HIS A 127 -12.28 14.29 -16.53
CA HIS A 127 -12.23 14.28 -18.00
C HIS A 127 -11.68 12.97 -18.59
N VAL A 128 -11.46 11.93 -17.79
CA VAL A 128 -11.02 10.61 -18.25
C VAL A 128 -12.04 9.54 -17.93
N ASN A 129 -12.06 8.47 -18.71
CA ASN A 129 -12.78 7.26 -18.38
C ASN A 129 -11.89 6.32 -17.57
N VAL A 130 -12.50 5.53 -16.68
CA VAL A 130 -11.78 4.55 -15.87
C VAL A 130 -12.30 3.15 -16.15
N GLU A 131 -11.42 2.29 -16.63
CA GLU A 131 -11.68 0.87 -16.80
C GLU A 131 -10.85 0.06 -15.81
N VAL A 132 -11.51 -0.74 -14.97
CA VAL A 132 -10.85 -1.49 -13.89
C VAL A 132 -10.89 -2.97 -14.17
N LYS A 133 -9.72 -3.61 -14.19
CA LYS A 133 -9.54 -5.06 -14.15
C LYS A 133 -8.93 -5.44 -12.81
N SER A 134 -9.68 -6.16 -11.97
CA SER A 134 -9.22 -6.50 -10.63
C SER A 134 -9.20 -7.99 -10.36
N ARG A 135 -8.18 -8.41 -9.60
CA ARG A 135 -8.08 -9.71 -8.94
C ARG A 135 -7.88 -9.49 -7.45
N SER A 136 -8.88 -9.86 -6.65
CA SER A 136 -8.82 -9.72 -5.19
C SER A 136 -9.04 -11.07 -4.53
N PHE A 137 -8.19 -11.42 -3.55
CA PHE A 137 -8.37 -12.62 -2.73
C PHE A 137 -9.27 -12.32 -1.52
N MET A 138 -8.88 -11.33 -0.71
CA MET A 138 -9.69 -10.81 0.41
C MET A 138 -9.68 -9.30 0.36
N GLY A 139 -10.78 -8.72 -0.12
CA GLY A 139 -10.91 -7.29 -0.34
C GLY A 139 -11.67 -6.97 -1.62
N GLY A 140 -11.50 -5.74 -2.12
CA GLY A 140 -12.21 -5.32 -3.30
C GLY A 140 -11.65 -4.06 -3.94
N VAL A 141 -12.24 -3.71 -5.09
CA VAL A 141 -11.97 -2.44 -5.76
C VAL A 141 -13.29 -1.69 -5.89
N GLY A 142 -13.36 -0.52 -5.26
CA GLY A 142 -14.45 0.44 -5.43
C GLY A 142 -14.11 1.41 -6.57
N ASN A 143 -14.95 1.48 -7.57
CA ASN A 143 -14.82 2.48 -8.62
C ASN A 143 -16.01 3.44 -8.54
N HIS A 144 -15.74 4.64 -8.08
CA HIS A 144 -16.70 5.74 -7.94
C HIS A 144 -16.44 6.86 -8.95
N ALA A 145 -15.55 6.62 -9.94
CA ALA A 145 -15.26 7.60 -10.97
C ALA A 145 -16.45 7.75 -11.93
N THR A 146 -16.70 8.97 -12.33
CA THR A 146 -17.75 9.31 -13.29
C THR A 146 -17.34 8.83 -14.68
N ARG A 147 -18.26 8.21 -15.41
CA ARG A 147 -18.03 7.77 -16.78
C ARG A 147 -18.50 8.84 -17.77
N ASN A 148 -17.61 9.23 -18.66
CA ASN A 148 -17.95 10.13 -19.78
C ASN A 148 -18.46 9.32 -20.98
N ALA A 149 -19.47 9.84 -21.65
CA ALA A 149 -20.07 9.19 -22.80
C ALA A 149 -19.35 9.51 -24.14
N ASP A 150 -18.42 10.45 -24.17
CA ASP A 150 -17.69 10.84 -25.35
C ASP A 150 -16.65 9.79 -25.76
N PRO A 151 -16.72 9.21 -26.98
CA PRO A 151 -15.78 8.19 -27.44
C PRO A 151 -14.34 8.71 -27.63
N LYS A 152 -14.12 10.02 -27.61
CA LYS A 152 -12.79 10.63 -27.71
C LYS A 152 -12.11 10.83 -26.34
N THR A 153 -12.84 10.55 -25.25
CA THR A 153 -12.29 10.67 -23.91
C THR A 153 -11.22 9.63 -23.66
N PRO A 154 -9.99 10.00 -23.25
CA PRO A 154 -8.94 9.03 -22.94
C PRO A 154 -9.37 8.11 -21.80
N THR A 155 -8.93 6.86 -21.87
CA THR A 155 -9.28 5.82 -20.89
C THR A 155 -8.08 5.45 -20.05
N LEU A 156 -8.27 5.50 -18.74
CA LEU A 156 -7.30 5.05 -17.75
C LEU A 156 -7.59 3.59 -17.41
N HIS A 157 -6.71 2.70 -17.84
CA HIS A 157 -6.80 1.28 -17.56
C HIS A 157 -6.13 0.97 -16.23
N ILE A 158 -6.89 0.48 -15.24
CA ILE A 158 -6.39 0.14 -13.93
C ILE A 158 -6.39 -1.37 -13.75
N VAL A 159 -5.20 -1.94 -13.58
CA VAL A 159 -5.01 -3.36 -13.29
C VAL A 159 -4.66 -3.51 -11.81
N ALA A 160 -5.61 -4.02 -11.00
CA ALA A 160 -5.43 -4.14 -9.57
C ALA A 160 -5.34 -5.60 -9.11
N SER A 161 -4.28 -5.92 -8.38
CA SER A 161 -4.04 -7.22 -7.76
C SER A 161 -3.95 -7.06 -6.24
N ASN A 162 -5.00 -7.46 -5.51
CA ASN A 162 -5.10 -7.28 -4.07
C ASN A 162 -5.14 -8.63 -3.35
N PHE A 163 -4.34 -8.79 -2.31
CA PHE A 163 -4.39 -9.99 -1.46
C PHE A 163 -5.26 -9.75 -0.23
N PHE A 164 -4.88 -8.82 0.65
CA PHE A 164 -5.68 -8.34 1.78
C PHE A 164 -5.78 -6.82 1.72
N GLY A 165 -6.94 -6.28 1.37
CA GLY A 165 -7.10 -4.84 1.32
C GLY A 165 -8.01 -4.38 0.20
N GLY A 166 -7.94 -3.09 -0.12
CA GLY A 166 -8.82 -2.49 -1.11
C GLY A 166 -8.17 -1.37 -1.92
N VAL A 167 -8.77 -1.12 -3.06
CA VAL A 167 -8.48 0.06 -3.88
C VAL A 167 -9.76 0.86 -4.02
N ASP A 168 -9.70 2.15 -3.78
CA ASP A 168 -10.82 3.06 -3.89
C ASP A 168 -10.50 4.15 -4.91
N ILE A 169 -11.30 4.24 -5.96
CA ILE A 169 -11.10 5.15 -7.10
C ILE A 169 -12.22 6.18 -7.07
N LYS A 170 -11.84 7.46 -7.01
CA LYS A 170 -12.74 8.62 -6.89
C LYS A 170 -12.37 9.71 -7.88
N ASN A 171 -13.33 10.61 -8.16
CA ASN A 171 -13.08 11.89 -8.83
C ASN A 171 -12.83 13.00 -7.81
#